data_3126524da973e684283cceff5c7c1c70
#
_entry.id   3126524da973e684283cceff5c7c1c70
#
_cell.length_a   1.000
_cell.length_b   1.000
_cell.length_c   1.000
_cell.angle_alpha   90.00
_cell.angle_beta   90.00
_cell.angle_gamma   90.00
#
_symmetry.space_group_name_H-M   'P 1'
#
loop_
_entity.id
_entity.type
_entity.pdbx_description
1 polymer ?
#
loop_
_entity_poly.entity_id
_entity_poly.type
_entity_poly.pdbx_seq_one_letter_code
_entity_poly.pdbx_strand_id
1 'polypeptide(L)'
;MYRTLFVPVDGSALSARALPVAAAIARRTGARIQLALVHDPSAYIPFVPGEVAIPVFDQDLVQSQRERDAEVLAATVSHLRAQGLTADGAVLEGTVVEALEEFSQRQAVDLTIMTTHGRSGFERLRVGSVASAFLTRATAPVYLVRGSGDATPEDAAPLPTGPLLCALDGSPFSEAMLPHAQAFAAAVGVPLLLVGVTVPHAIPMAPFGAEALLADDSALRAEEAGRDDYLSRIAATLPAGTERVCVTDMSVARALVELAETRKVGAIALATHGRGGFKRFMLGSVTDEVIRHATTPVLVYRPTEGA
;
A
#
# COMPACT_ATOMS: atom_id res chain seq x y z
N MET A 1 -15.07 -4.62 -9.90
CA MET A 1 -14.97 -5.86 -9.10
C MET A 1 -13.65 -6.54 -9.48
N TYR A 2 -12.82 -6.95 -8.50
CA TYR A 2 -11.52 -7.57 -8.78
C TYR A 2 -11.69 -8.91 -9.50
N ARG A 3 -10.83 -9.16 -10.49
CA ARG A 3 -10.74 -10.42 -11.27
C ARG A 3 -9.41 -11.13 -11.05
N THR A 4 -8.34 -10.36 -10.86
CA THR A 4 -6.99 -10.89 -10.68
C THR A 4 -6.33 -10.20 -9.50
N LEU A 5 -6.06 -10.96 -8.45
CA LEU A 5 -5.26 -10.54 -7.31
C LEU A 5 -3.82 -11.04 -7.49
N PHE A 6 -2.85 -10.22 -7.13
CA PHE A 6 -1.44 -10.58 -7.18
C PHE A 6 -0.84 -10.58 -5.78
N VAL A 7 -0.13 -11.64 -5.44
CA VAL A 7 0.58 -11.77 -4.16
C VAL A 7 2.03 -12.15 -4.45
N PRO A 8 2.96 -11.21 -4.42
CA PRO A 8 4.38 -11.53 -4.45
C PRO A 8 4.78 -12.19 -3.13
N VAL A 9 5.49 -13.30 -3.20
CA VAL A 9 6.01 -14.06 -2.05
C VAL A 9 7.50 -14.29 -2.20
N ASP A 10 8.21 -14.38 -1.08
CA ASP A 10 9.64 -14.68 -1.03
C ASP A 10 9.98 -15.96 -0.23
N GLY A 11 8.95 -16.74 0.11
CA GLY A 11 9.05 -17.93 0.93
C GLY A 11 9.17 -17.67 2.44
N SER A 12 9.18 -16.40 2.88
CA SER A 12 9.18 -16.05 4.30
C SER A 12 7.78 -16.13 4.91
N ALA A 13 7.70 -16.37 6.22
CA ALA A 13 6.46 -16.30 6.97
C ALA A 13 5.84 -14.87 6.91
N LEU A 14 6.68 -13.83 6.78
CA LEU A 14 6.20 -12.46 6.64
C LEU A 14 5.46 -12.23 5.33
N SER A 15 6.02 -12.64 4.19
CA SER A 15 5.33 -12.50 2.89
C SER A 15 4.05 -13.32 2.83
N ALA A 16 4.01 -14.48 3.49
CA ALA A 16 2.84 -15.34 3.57
C ALA A 16 1.63 -14.68 4.25
N ARG A 17 1.82 -13.63 5.06
CA ARG A 17 0.72 -12.89 5.71
C ARG A 17 -0.21 -12.15 4.74
N ALA A 18 0.23 -11.92 3.52
CA ALA A 18 -0.63 -11.38 2.48
C ALA A 18 -1.68 -12.40 1.98
N LEU A 19 -1.42 -13.69 2.13
CA LEU A 19 -2.26 -14.77 1.59
C LEU A 19 -3.67 -14.84 2.23
N PRO A 20 -3.85 -14.74 3.57
CA PRO A 20 -5.18 -14.74 4.17
C PRO A 20 -6.06 -13.60 3.67
N VAL A 21 -5.48 -12.40 3.48
CA VAL A 21 -6.19 -11.24 2.92
C VAL A 21 -6.60 -11.50 1.48
N ALA A 22 -5.67 -11.96 0.63
CA ALA A 22 -5.96 -12.31 -0.75
C ALA A 22 -7.04 -13.39 -0.86
N ALA A 23 -6.94 -14.44 -0.05
CA ALA A 23 -7.93 -15.51 0.01
C ALA A 23 -9.32 -15.01 0.41
N ALA A 24 -9.39 -14.12 1.40
CA ALA A 24 -10.66 -13.56 1.85
C ALA A 24 -11.31 -12.66 0.79
N ILE A 25 -10.53 -11.82 0.09
CA ILE A 25 -11.02 -11.02 -1.04
C ILE A 25 -11.44 -11.93 -2.19
N ALA A 26 -10.65 -12.95 -2.54
CA ALA A 26 -10.96 -13.88 -3.61
C ALA A 26 -12.27 -14.64 -3.36
N ARG A 27 -12.54 -15.11 -2.13
CA ARG A 27 -13.82 -15.76 -1.76
C ARG A 27 -15.02 -14.86 -1.97
N ARG A 28 -14.87 -13.55 -1.73
CA ARG A 28 -15.98 -12.58 -1.84
C ARG A 28 -16.20 -12.12 -3.28
N THR A 29 -15.16 -12.08 -4.09
CA THR A 29 -15.19 -11.49 -5.43
C THR A 29 -15.18 -12.52 -6.55
N GLY A 30 -14.79 -13.77 -6.27
CA GLY A 30 -14.52 -14.77 -7.30
C GLY A 30 -13.20 -14.53 -8.05
N ALA A 31 -12.34 -13.64 -7.57
CA ALA A 31 -11.07 -13.32 -8.21
C ALA A 31 -10.09 -14.50 -8.17
N ARG A 32 -9.29 -14.66 -9.22
CA ARG A 32 -8.15 -15.56 -9.21
C ARG A 32 -6.97 -14.93 -8.47
N ILE A 33 -6.18 -15.77 -7.82
CA ILE A 33 -4.95 -15.36 -7.12
C ILE A 33 -3.76 -15.76 -7.98
N GLN A 34 -2.91 -14.80 -8.33
CA GLN A 34 -1.63 -15.01 -8.98
C GLN A 34 -0.52 -14.85 -7.94
N LEU A 35 0.30 -15.87 -7.76
CA LEU A 35 1.48 -15.80 -6.91
C LEU A 35 2.72 -15.67 -7.78
N ALA A 36 3.71 -14.92 -7.32
CA ALA A 36 5.04 -14.94 -7.92
C ALA A 36 6.11 -14.97 -6.84
N LEU A 37 7.13 -15.78 -7.07
CA LEU A 37 8.37 -15.81 -6.32
C LEU A 37 9.49 -15.49 -7.31
N VAL A 38 10.32 -14.50 -6.98
CA VAL A 38 11.46 -14.14 -7.83
C VAL A 38 12.70 -14.84 -7.33
N HIS A 39 13.28 -15.67 -8.19
CA HIS A 39 14.59 -16.25 -7.99
C HIS A 39 15.64 -15.25 -8.43
N ASP A 40 16.35 -14.66 -7.46
CA ASP A 40 17.46 -13.73 -7.70
C ASP A 40 18.80 -14.42 -7.37
N PRO A 41 19.54 -14.90 -8.38
CA PRO A 41 20.82 -15.57 -8.15
C PRO A 41 21.86 -14.66 -7.47
N SER A 42 21.73 -13.34 -7.59
CA SER A 42 22.67 -12.41 -6.98
C SER A 42 22.58 -12.34 -5.45
N ALA A 43 21.45 -12.76 -4.89
CA ALA A 43 21.24 -12.83 -3.44
C ALA A 43 22.12 -13.88 -2.75
N TYR A 44 22.72 -14.79 -3.50
CA TYR A 44 23.54 -15.89 -2.97
C TYR A 44 25.04 -15.66 -3.14
N ILE A 45 25.49 -14.50 -3.61
CA ILE A 45 26.91 -14.17 -3.66
C ILE A 45 27.37 -13.78 -2.26
N PRO A 46 28.24 -14.58 -1.60
CA PRO A 46 28.72 -14.26 -0.27
C PRO A 46 29.57 -12.98 -0.32
N PHE A 47 29.16 -11.97 0.44
CA PHE A 47 30.00 -10.80 0.65
C PHE A 47 31.10 -11.14 1.66
N VAL A 48 32.34 -11.26 1.18
CA VAL A 48 33.54 -11.43 2.05
C VAL A 48 34.24 -10.06 2.13
N PRO A 49 34.26 -9.40 3.30
CA PRO A 49 34.92 -8.11 3.45
C PRO A 49 36.42 -8.25 3.13
N GLY A 50 36.90 -7.47 2.17
CA GLY A 50 38.32 -7.43 1.78
C GLY A 50 38.74 -8.33 0.63
N GLU A 51 37.87 -9.14 0.09
CA GLU A 51 38.13 -9.89 -1.14
C GLU A 51 37.30 -9.33 -2.31
N VAL A 52 37.90 -9.27 -3.49
CA VAL A 52 37.17 -9.03 -4.73
C VAL A 52 36.40 -10.34 -4.99
N ALA A 53 35.11 -10.34 -4.61
CA ALA A 53 34.25 -11.48 -4.85
C ALA A 53 34.17 -11.73 -6.36
N ILE A 54 34.92 -12.72 -6.84
CA ILE A 54 34.65 -13.30 -8.16
C ILE A 54 33.41 -14.17 -7.94
N PRO A 55 32.27 -13.83 -8.55
CA PRO A 55 31.08 -14.66 -8.38
C PRO A 55 31.35 -16.02 -9.00
N VAL A 56 31.66 -16.99 -8.16
CA VAL A 56 31.66 -18.39 -8.58
C VAL A 56 30.19 -18.79 -8.62
N PHE A 57 29.59 -18.71 -9.80
CA PHE A 57 28.27 -19.24 -10.05
C PHE A 57 28.33 -20.76 -9.98
N ASP A 58 28.07 -21.30 -8.82
CA ASP A 58 27.80 -22.72 -8.67
C ASP A 58 26.42 -23.00 -9.26
N GLN A 59 26.43 -23.52 -10.50
CA GLN A 59 25.18 -23.78 -11.24
C GLN A 59 24.30 -24.80 -10.50
N ASP A 60 24.89 -25.76 -9.81
CA ASP A 60 24.15 -26.76 -9.04
C ASP A 60 23.48 -26.14 -7.83
N LEU A 61 24.13 -25.19 -7.16
CA LEU A 61 23.55 -24.44 -6.06
C LEU A 61 22.37 -23.57 -6.55
N VAL A 62 22.55 -22.82 -7.63
CA VAL A 62 21.49 -21.97 -8.22
C VAL A 62 20.29 -22.83 -8.62
N GLN A 63 20.54 -23.95 -9.29
CA GLN A 63 19.47 -24.87 -9.71
C GLN A 63 18.74 -25.47 -8.50
N SER A 64 19.46 -25.90 -7.47
CA SER A 64 18.86 -26.47 -6.26
C SER A 64 18.02 -25.45 -5.47
N GLN A 65 18.38 -24.15 -5.50
CA GLN A 65 17.58 -23.09 -4.88
C GLN A 65 16.32 -22.81 -5.69
N ARG A 66 16.43 -22.77 -7.02
CA ARG A 66 15.28 -22.61 -7.91
C ARG A 66 14.25 -23.73 -7.73
N GLU A 67 14.69 -24.95 -7.59
CA GLU A 67 13.81 -26.10 -7.33
C GLU A 67 13.09 -25.95 -5.99
N ARG A 68 13.79 -25.53 -4.94
CA ARG A 68 13.19 -25.22 -3.63
C ARG A 68 12.17 -24.10 -3.70
N ASP A 69 12.49 -23.01 -4.40
CA ASP A 69 11.58 -21.89 -4.62
C ASP A 69 10.29 -22.36 -5.33
N ALA A 70 10.44 -23.22 -6.35
CA ALA A 70 9.31 -23.80 -7.08
C ALA A 70 8.47 -24.75 -6.18
N GLU A 71 9.09 -25.56 -5.32
CA GLU A 71 8.39 -26.42 -4.39
C GLU A 71 7.57 -25.62 -3.36
N VAL A 72 8.17 -24.58 -2.77
CA VAL A 72 7.49 -23.70 -1.81
C VAL A 72 6.30 -23.01 -2.45
N LEU A 73 6.48 -22.50 -3.67
CA LEU A 73 5.41 -21.84 -4.42
C LEU A 73 4.29 -22.83 -4.77
N ALA A 74 4.64 -24.01 -5.25
CA ALA A 74 3.68 -25.06 -5.61
C ALA A 74 2.88 -25.55 -4.39
N ALA A 75 3.51 -25.70 -3.23
CA ALA A 75 2.83 -26.02 -1.97
C ALA A 75 1.82 -24.92 -1.59
N THR A 76 2.21 -23.65 -1.70
CA THR A 76 1.34 -22.50 -1.40
C THR A 76 0.13 -22.45 -2.35
N VAL A 77 0.34 -22.64 -3.65
CA VAL A 77 -0.74 -22.71 -4.65
C VAL A 77 -1.68 -23.86 -4.34
N SER A 78 -1.14 -25.04 -4.05
CA SER A 78 -1.92 -26.23 -3.70
C SER A 78 -2.78 -26.02 -2.46
N HIS A 79 -2.22 -25.35 -1.44
CA HIS A 79 -2.96 -25.00 -0.23
C HIS A 79 -4.15 -24.05 -0.52
N LEU A 80 -3.96 -23.03 -1.35
CA LEU A 80 -5.06 -22.13 -1.75
C LEU A 80 -6.12 -22.87 -2.57
N ARG A 81 -5.71 -23.74 -3.50
CA ARG A 81 -6.64 -24.56 -4.29
C ARG A 81 -7.43 -25.54 -3.43
N ALA A 82 -6.82 -26.13 -2.41
CA ALA A 82 -7.51 -26.98 -1.44
C ALA A 82 -8.59 -26.25 -0.62
N GLN A 83 -8.48 -24.91 -0.51
CA GLN A 83 -9.49 -24.04 0.07
C GLN A 83 -10.59 -23.63 -0.93
N GLY A 84 -10.63 -24.21 -2.12
CA GLY A 84 -11.60 -23.90 -3.17
C GLY A 84 -11.33 -22.61 -3.94
N LEU A 85 -10.11 -22.06 -3.86
CA LEU A 85 -9.73 -20.83 -4.55
C LEU A 85 -9.07 -21.13 -5.91
N THR A 86 -9.29 -20.26 -6.88
CA THR A 86 -8.54 -20.29 -8.13
C THR A 86 -7.20 -19.62 -7.90
N ALA A 87 -6.12 -20.36 -7.92
CA ALA A 87 -4.77 -19.85 -7.68
C ALA A 87 -3.77 -20.47 -8.65
N ASP A 88 -2.85 -19.65 -9.13
CA ASP A 88 -1.70 -20.04 -9.96
C ASP A 88 -0.43 -19.37 -9.43
N GLY A 89 0.73 -19.92 -9.80
CA GLY A 89 2.03 -19.40 -9.35
C GLY A 89 3.09 -19.51 -10.42
N ALA A 90 4.03 -18.55 -10.42
CA ALA A 90 5.18 -18.54 -11.30
C ALA A 90 6.46 -18.21 -10.54
N VAL A 91 7.52 -18.98 -10.76
CA VAL A 91 8.88 -18.59 -10.38
C VAL A 91 9.41 -17.70 -11.48
N LEU A 92 9.75 -16.47 -11.13
CA LEU A 92 10.30 -15.47 -12.04
C LEU A 92 11.80 -15.40 -11.89
N GLU A 93 12.50 -14.92 -12.90
CA GLU A 93 13.94 -14.71 -12.90
C GLU A 93 14.26 -13.23 -13.13
N GLY A 94 15.36 -12.76 -12.55
CA GLY A 94 15.90 -11.42 -12.76
C GLY A 94 15.79 -10.51 -11.55
N THR A 95 15.83 -9.22 -11.81
CA THR A 95 15.71 -8.19 -10.77
C THR A 95 14.32 -8.23 -10.15
N VAL A 96 14.25 -8.36 -8.83
CA VAL A 96 12.98 -8.63 -8.12
C VAL A 96 11.87 -7.67 -8.52
N VAL A 97 12.11 -6.35 -8.45
CA VAL A 97 11.05 -5.35 -8.69
C VAL A 97 10.59 -5.34 -10.15
N GLU A 98 11.53 -5.47 -11.09
CA GLU A 98 11.24 -5.48 -12.52
C GLU A 98 10.46 -6.73 -12.93
N ALA A 99 10.87 -7.88 -12.43
CA ALA A 99 10.17 -9.14 -12.69
C ALA A 99 8.73 -9.12 -12.15
N LEU A 100 8.52 -8.57 -10.94
CA LEU A 100 7.18 -8.42 -10.35
C LEU A 100 6.31 -7.42 -11.12
N GLU A 101 6.89 -6.29 -11.57
CA GLU A 101 6.19 -5.30 -12.39
C GLU A 101 5.73 -5.90 -13.72
N GLU A 102 6.62 -6.50 -14.49
CA GLU A 102 6.29 -7.15 -15.75
C GLU A 102 5.25 -8.26 -15.59
N PHE A 103 5.38 -9.07 -14.54
CA PHE A 103 4.41 -10.13 -14.26
C PHE A 103 3.03 -9.53 -13.96
N SER A 104 2.96 -8.50 -13.11
CA SER A 104 1.69 -7.84 -12.78
C SER A 104 0.99 -7.25 -14.00
N GLN A 105 1.75 -6.64 -14.91
CA GLN A 105 1.21 -6.10 -16.17
C GLN A 105 0.71 -7.22 -17.10
N ARG A 106 1.52 -8.27 -17.31
CA ARG A 106 1.15 -9.41 -18.15
C ARG A 106 -0.11 -10.14 -17.66
N GLN A 107 -0.28 -10.23 -16.36
CA GLN A 107 -1.45 -10.88 -15.74
C GLN A 107 -2.66 -9.96 -15.61
N ALA A 108 -2.57 -8.71 -16.07
CA ALA A 108 -3.62 -7.69 -15.93
C ALA A 108 -4.17 -7.64 -14.48
N VAL A 109 -3.26 -7.43 -13.54
CA VAL A 109 -3.56 -7.42 -12.10
C VAL A 109 -4.45 -6.23 -11.74
N ASP A 110 -5.52 -6.48 -11.00
CA ASP A 110 -6.44 -5.45 -10.53
C ASP A 110 -6.06 -4.93 -9.12
N LEU A 111 -5.40 -5.77 -8.32
CA LEU A 111 -4.93 -5.44 -6.96
C LEU A 111 -3.72 -6.29 -6.60
N THR A 112 -2.63 -5.65 -6.18
CA THR A 112 -1.50 -6.33 -5.56
C THR A 112 -1.66 -6.30 -4.04
N ILE A 113 -1.42 -7.44 -3.38
CA ILE A 113 -1.46 -7.55 -1.92
C ILE A 113 -0.09 -8.04 -1.47
N MET A 114 0.60 -7.24 -0.68
CA MET A 114 1.94 -7.57 -0.20
C MET A 114 2.19 -7.06 1.21
N THR A 115 3.20 -7.58 1.86
CA THR A 115 3.61 -7.10 3.17
C THR A 115 4.62 -5.96 3.06
N THR A 116 4.67 -5.12 4.07
CA THR A 116 5.65 -4.02 4.11
C THR A 116 7.09 -4.50 4.27
N HIS A 117 7.31 -5.75 4.73
CA HIS A 117 8.64 -6.35 4.94
C HIS A 117 8.66 -7.79 4.44
N GLY A 118 9.83 -8.24 3.96
CA GLY A 118 10.13 -9.62 3.59
C GLY A 118 11.18 -10.23 4.53
N ARG A 119 12.08 -11.04 3.99
CA ARG A 119 13.12 -11.82 4.72
C ARG A 119 14.00 -11.01 5.68
N SER A 120 14.17 -9.71 5.47
CA SER A 120 15.12 -8.89 6.24
C SER A 120 14.58 -8.29 7.54
N GLY A 121 13.33 -8.52 7.91
CA GLY A 121 12.67 -8.31 9.22
C GLY A 121 13.12 -7.19 10.17
N PHE A 122 14.02 -6.31 9.75
CA PHE A 122 14.62 -5.29 10.61
C PHE A 122 13.83 -3.97 10.61
N GLU A 123 13.46 -3.54 11.81
CA GLU A 123 12.90 -2.25 12.22
C GLU A 123 11.43 -1.96 11.82
N ARG A 124 10.61 -1.81 12.83
CA ARG A 124 9.16 -1.52 12.82
C ARG A 124 8.76 -0.22 12.08
N LEU A 125 9.72 0.56 11.59
CA LEU A 125 9.51 1.90 11.02
C LEU A 125 9.93 2.03 9.54
N ARG A 126 10.31 0.93 8.86
CA ARG A 126 10.75 1.02 7.46
C ARG A 126 9.93 0.11 6.56
N VAL A 127 9.50 0.66 5.42
CA VAL A 127 8.97 -0.13 4.30
C VAL A 127 10.13 -0.90 3.67
N GLY A 128 9.96 -2.20 3.43
CA GLY A 128 10.98 -3.01 2.77
C GLY A 128 11.36 -2.44 1.39
N SER A 129 12.61 -2.64 0.99
CA SER A 129 13.14 -2.13 -0.28
C SER A 129 12.31 -2.55 -1.50
N VAL A 130 11.86 -3.81 -1.53
CA VAL A 130 11.03 -4.34 -2.61
C VAL A 130 9.65 -3.66 -2.63
N ALA A 131 8.97 -3.56 -1.48
CA ALA A 131 7.66 -2.93 -1.39
C ALA A 131 7.74 -1.44 -1.79
N SER A 132 8.73 -0.71 -1.26
CA SER A 132 8.93 0.70 -1.60
C SER A 132 9.21 0.91 -3.08
N ALA A 133 10.11 0.12 -3.67
CA ALA A 133 10.43 0.22 -5.09
C ALA A 133 9.24 -0.22 -5.99
N PHE A 134 8.51 -1.26 -5.61
CA PHE A 134 7.35 -1.72 -6.36
C PHE A 134 6.23 -0.67 -6.38
N LEU A 135 5.96 -0.01 -5.25
CA LEU A 135 4.97 1.07 -5.17
C LEU A 135 5.23 2.22 -6.15
N THR A 136 6.49 2.50 -6.48
CA THR A 136 6.83 3.56 -7.44
C THR A 136 6.62 3.16 -8.90
N ARG A 137 6.37 1.89 -9.19
CA ARG A 137 6.23 1.33 -10.53
C ARG A 137 4.85 0.71 -10.80
N ALA A 138 4.17 0.27 -9.74
CA ALA A 138 2.87 -0.38 -9.83
C ALA A 138 1.84 0.47 -10.59
N THR A 139 1.14 -0.15 -11.53
CA THR A 139 0.04 0.45 -12.30
C THR A 139 -1.33 0.16 -11.69
N ALA A 140 -1.45 -0.94 -10.95
CA ALA A 140 -2.62 -1.28 -10.15
C ALA A 140 -2.44 -0.85 -8.69
N PRO A 141 -3.52 -0.65 -7.91
CA PRO A 141 -3.41 -0.38 -6.49
C PRO A 141 -2.68 -1.49 -5.74
N VAL A 142 -1.96 -1.11 -4.70
CA VAL A 142 -1.19 -2.01 -3.84
C VAL A 142 -1.74 -1.93 -2.42
N TYR A 143 -2.20 -3.05 -1.88
CA TYR A 143 -2.61 -3.16 -0.49
C TYR A 143 -1.44 -3.69 0.35
N LEU A 144 -0.95 -2.85 1.23
CA LEU A 144 0.16 -3.15 2.12
C LEU A 144 -0.36 -3.71 3.44
N VAL A 145 -0.14 -5.00 3.64
CA VAL A 145 -0.44 -5.68 4.91
C VAL A 145 0.67 -5.37 5.91
N ARG A 146 0.29 -4.99 7.13
CA ARG A 146 1.26 -4.74 8.20
C ARG A 146 1.78 -6.05 8.78
N GLY A 147 3.10 -6.15 8.90
CA GLY A 147 3.76 -7.21 9.64
C GLY A 147 4.16 -6.72 11.03
N SER A 148 3.69 -7.34 12.11
CA SER A 148 4.37 -7.30 13.40
C SER A 148 5.40 -8.43 13.43
N GLY A 149 6.66 -8.14 13.81
CA GLY A 149 7.78 -9.08 13.68
C GLY A 149 7.60 -10.44 14.38
N ASP A 150 6.71 -10.53 15.37
CA ASP A 150 6.53 -11.74 16.21
C ASP A 150 5.22 -12.48 15.94
N ALA A 151 4.37 -12.02 15.00
CA ALA A 151 3.09 -12.64 14.73
C ALA A 151 3.19 -13.69 13.62
N THR A 152 2.53 -14.83 13.82
CA THR A 152 2.42 -15.90 12.82
C THR A 152 1.49 -15.50 11.67
N PRO A 153 1.52 -16.20 10.52
CA PRO A 153 0.55 -15.99 9.45
C PRO A 153 -0.92 -16.12 9.90
N GLU A 154 -1.15 -16.91 10.94
CA GLU A 154 -2.46 -17.17 11.53
C GLU A 154 -2.99 -15.97 12.34
N ASP A 155 -2.11 -15.09 12.82
CA ASP A 155 -2.46 -13.86 13.54
C ASP A 155 -2.86 -12.71 12.61
N ALA A 156 -2.73 -12.86 11.30
CA ALA A 156 -3.13 -11.84 10.35
C ALA A 156 -4.67 -11.75 10.30
N ALA A 157 -5.22 -10.60 10.70
CA ALA A 157 -6.64 -10.32 10.47
C ALA A 157 -6.93 -10.48 8.97
N PRO A 158 -7.85 -11.36 8.58
CA PRO A 158 -8.04 -11.70 7.16
C PRO A 158 -8.52 -10.51 6.33
N LEU A 159 -9.32 -9.64 6.90
CA LEU A 159 -9.83 -8.43 6.24
C LEU A 159 -9.96 -7.28 7.25
N PRO A 160 -9.90 -6.03 6.79
CA PRO A 160 -10.23 -4.88 7.61
C PRO A 160 -11.69 -4.95 8.07
N THR A 161 -11.95 -4.64 9.34
CA THR A 161 -13.30 -4.66 9.94
C THR A 161 -13.86 -3.25 10.16
N GLY A 162 -13.02 -2.23 10.22
CA GLY A 162 -13.41 -0.82 10.32
C GLY A 162 -13.54 -0.16 8.95
N PRO A 163 -13.99 1.11 8.89
CA PRO A 163 -14.16 1.84 7.63
C PRO A 163 -12.84 1.96 6.86
N LEU A 164 -12.92 2.07 5.54
CA LEU A 164 -11.79 2.44 4.69
C LEU A 164 -11.68 3.96 4.67
N LEU A 165 -10.65 4.51 5.29
CA LEU A 165 -10.32 5.93 5.23
C LEU A 165 -9.74 6.23 3.85
N CYS A 166 -10.34 7.16 3.09
CA CYS A 166 -9.82 7.66 1.82
C CYS A 166 -9.45 9.14 1.97
N ALA A 167 -8.15 9.44 1.91
CA ALA A 167 -7.65 10.80 2.07
C ALA A 167 -7.70 11.55 0.74
N LEU A 168 -8.30 12.74 0.77
CA LEU A 168 -8.49 13.61 -0.39
C LEU A 168 -7.95 15.02 -0.09
N ASP A 169 -7.15 15.56 -1.00
CA ASP A 169 -6.62 16.93 -0.91
C ASP A 169 -7.28 17.89 -1.91
N GLY A 170 -8.26 17.41 -2.69
CA GLY A 170 -8.97 18.15 -3.73
C GLY A 170 -8.22 18.20 -5.06
N SER A 171 -7.12 17.47 -5.21
CA SER A 171 -6.43 17.32 -6.49
C SER A 171 -7.02 16.16 -7.30
N PRO A 172 -6.96 16.22 -8.66
CA PRO A 172 -7.33 15.09 -9.50
C PRO A 172 -6.56 13.82 -9.17
N PHE A 173 -5.32 13.94 -8.71
CA PHE A 173 -4.50 12.80 -8.29
C PHE A 173 -5.06 12.08 -7.08
N SER A 174 -5.51 12.82 -6.05
CA SER A 174 -6.15 12.20 -4.89
C SER A 174 -7.51 11.59 -5.26
N GLU A 175 -8.27 12.24 -6.14
CA GLU A 175 -9.56 11.75 -6.61
C GLU A 175 -9.44 10.47 -7.46
N ALA A 176 -8.32 10.27 -8.16
CA ALA A 176 -8.05 9.04 -8.89
C ALA A 176 -8.00 7.80 -7.98
N MET A 177 -7.85 7.97 -6.66
CA MET A 177 -7.97 6.89 -5.68
C MET A 177 -9.42 6.43 -5.46
N LEU A 178 -10.42 7.26 -5.70
CA LEU A 178 -11.83 6.99 -5.37
C LEU A 178 -12.38 5.69 -5.99
N PRO A 179 -12.22 5.42 -7.30
CA PRO A 179 -12.69 4.17 -7.89
C PRO A 179 -12.07 2.93 -7.22
N HIS A 180 -10.79 3.02 -6.86
CA HIS A 180 -10.06 1.92 -6.21
C HIS A 180 -10.49 1.75 -4.76
N ALA A 181 -10.71 2.85 -4.02
CA ALA A 181 -11.24 2.82 -2.66
C ALA A 181 -12.65 2.22 -2.62
N GLN A 182 -13.53 2.60 -3.57
CA GLN A 182 -14.86 2.00 -3.70
C GLN A 182 -14.79 0.50 -4.00
N ALA A 183 -13.97 0.10 -4.97
CA ALA A 183 -13.81 -1.29 -5.34
C ALA A 183 -13.29 -2.14 -4.17
N PHE A 184 -12.31 -1.60 -3.40
CA PHE A 184 -11.76 -2.27 -2.24
C PHE A 184 -12.78 -2.35 -1.10
N ALA A 185 -13.42 -1.24 -0.74
CA ALA A 185 -14.42 -1.19 0.30
C ALA A 185 -15.57 -2.18 0.03
N ALA A 186 -16.06 -2.23 -1.21
CA ALA A 186 -17.08 -3.19 -1.64
C ALA A 186 -16.58 -4.65 -1.54
N ALA A 187 -15.32 -4.92 -1.97
CA ALA A 187 -14.74 -6.25 -1.91
C ALA A 187 -14.55 -6.76 -0.48
N VAL A 188 -14.19 -5.88 0.46
CA VAL A 188 -14.01 -6.25 1.87
C VAL A 188 -15.26 -6.05 2.73
N GLY A 189 -16.29 -5.34 2.21
CA GLY A 189 -17.57 -5.14 2.86
C GLY A 189 -17.53 -4.13 4.01
N VAL A 190 -16.78 -3.04 3.85
CA VAL A 190 -16.67 -1.95 4.83
C VAL A 190 -17.16 -0.62 4.24
N PRO A 191 -17.63 0.32 5.07
CA PRO A 191 -18.00 1.66 4.59
C PRO A 191 -16.76 2.50 4.24
N LEU A 192 -16.98 3.56 3.45
CA LEU A 192 -15.97 4.59 3.16
C LEU A 192 -16.05 5.71 4.18
N LEU A 193 -14.87 6.22 4.57
CA LEU A 193 -14.69 7.45 5.34
C LEU A 193 -13.80 8.39 4.52
N LEU A 194 -14.37 9.44 3.94
CA LEU A 194 -13.60 10.47 3.25
C LEU A 194 -12.97 11.41 4.25
N VAL A 195 -11.69 11.72 4.07
CA VAL A 195 -10.95 12.59 4.97
C VAL A 195 -10.23 13.68 4.19
N GLY A 196 -10.47 14.93 4.58
CA GLY A 196 -9.71 16.09 4.15
C GLY A 196 -8.95 16.69 5.33
N VAL A 197 -7.69 17.01 5.13
CA VAL A 197 -6.89 17.69 6.15
C VAL A 197 -6.60 19.11 5.71
N THR A 198 -6.97 20.08 6.55
CA THR A 198 -6.61 21.49 6.38
C THR A 198 -5.33 21.76 7.16
N VAL A 199 -4.33 22.31 6.48
CA VAL A 199 -3.06 22.68 7.12
C VAL A 199 -3.09 24.19 7.38
N PRO A 200 -3.10 24.63 8.65
CA PRO A 200 -3.06 26.05 8.95
C PRO A 200 -1.80 26.69 8.36
N HIS A 201 -2.01 27.78 7.61
CA HIS A 201 -0.88 28.53 7.07
C HIS A 201 -0.19 29.29 8.23
N ALA A 202 1.05 28.94 8.52
CA ALA A 202 1.87 29.75 9.39
C ALA A 202 2.16 31.08 8.67
N ILE A 203 1.64 32.19 9.20
CA ILE A 203 2.03 33.49 8.69
C ILE A 203 3.51 33.70 9.04
N PRO A 204 4.41 33.97 8.07
CA PRO A 204 5.80 34.26 8.36
C PRO A 204 5.86 35.43 9.34
N MET A 205 6.52 35.26 10.48
CA MET A 205 6.74 36.36 11.44
C MET A 205 7.44 37.52 10.73
N ALA A 206 6.75 38.64 10.60
CA ALA A 206 7.39 39.88 10.19
C ALA A 206 8.39 40.30 11.28
N PRO A 207 9.58 40.77 10.92
CA PRO A 207 10.66 41.04 11.90
C PRO A 207 10.39 42.22 12.83
N PHE A 208 9.27 42.88 12.77
CA PHE A 208 8.95 44.04 13.59
C PHE A 208 7.49 44.03 14.10
N GLY A 209 7.31 43.98 15.40
CA GLY A 209 6.11 44.40 16.12
C GLY A 209 5.10 43.32 16.44
N ALA A 210 4.83 43.17 17.71
CA ALA A 210 4.02 42.17 18.36
C ALA A 210 2.49 42.29 18.14
N GLU A 211 2.02 42.90 17.10
CA GLU A 211 0.59 42.90 16.71
C GLU A 211 0.29 42.02 15.51
N ALA A 212 1.25 41.23 15.10
CA ALA A 212 0.97 40.14 14.20
C ALA A 212 0.24 39.07 14.99
N LEU A 213 -0.97 38.79 14.55
CA LEU A 213 -1.35 37.38 14.57
C LEU A 213 -2.34 36.96 15.62
N LEU A 214 -3.44 37.55 15.61
CA LEU A 214 -4.62 36.73 15.40
C LEU A 214 -4.44 36.15 13.98
N ALA A 215 -3.91 34.89 13.85
CA ALA A 215 -4.05 34.14 12.62
C ALA A 215 -5.49 34.37 12.17
N ASP A 216 -5.68 34.79 10.91
CA ASP A 216 -7.02 35.21 10.49
C ASP A 216 -7.92 33.98 10.57
N ASP A 217 -8.55 33.79 11.74
CA ASP A 217 -9.49 32.70 12.05
C ASP A 217 -10.55 32.59 10.95
N SER A 218 -10.82 33.70 10.26
CA SER A 218 -11.79 33.75 9.18
C SER A 218 -11.30 33.04 7.91
N ALA A 219 -10.02 33.18 7.57
CA ALA A 219 -9.44 32.51 6.41
C ALA A 219 -9.36 30.99 6.64
N LEU A 220 -8.95 30.56 7.84
CA LEU A 220 -8.91 29.16 8.20
C LEU A 220 -10.31 28.54 8.17
N ARG A 221 -11.30 29.20 8.76
CA ARG A 221 -12.70 28.73 8.72
C ARG A 221 -13.27 28.67 7.31
N ALA A 222 -12.90 29.61 6.44
CA ALA A 222 -13.31 29.60 5.03
C ALA A 222 -12.68 28.41 4.28
N GLU A 223 -11.41 28.08 4.57
CA GLU A 223 -10.74 26.90 4.00
C GLU A 223 -11.35 25.59 4.51
N GLU A 224 -11.65 25.49 5.80
CA GLU A 224 -12.33 24.35 6.40
C GLU A 224 -13.74 24.15 5.80
N ALA A 225 -14.51 25.21 5.67
CA ALA A 225 -15.83 25.17 5.03
C ALA A 225 -15.75 24.74 3.57
N GLY A 226 -14.81 25.31 2.81
CA GLY A 226 -14.59 24.91 1.42
C GLY A 226 -14.17 23.45 1.28
N ARG A 227 -13.42 22.92 2.22
CA ARG A 227 -13.03 21.49 2.26
C ARG A 227 -14.22 20.60 2.60
N ASP A 228 -15.05 20.98 3.56
CA ASP A 228 -16.26 20.20 3.87
C ASP A 228 -17.26 20.21 2.71
N ASP A 229 -17.46 21.34 2.04
CA ASP A 229 -18.26 21.44 0.82
C ASP A 229 -17.73 20.55 -0.30
N TYR A 230 -16.40 20.51 -0.48
CA TYR A 230 -15.77 19.63 -1.43
C TYR A 230 -16.03 18.16 -1.11
N LEU A 231 -15.75 17.72 0.12
CA LEU A 231 -16.01 16.34 0.54
C LEU A 231 -17.49 15.97 0.47
N SER A 232 -18.38 16.94 0.75
CA SER A 232 -19.82 16.76 0.64
C SER A 232 -20.25 16.44 -0.79
N ARG A 233 -19.71 17.18 -1.77
CA ARG A 233 -19.97 16.93 -3.20
C ARG A 233 -19.45 15.56 -3.64
N ILE A 234 -18.26 15.17 -3.21
CA ILE A 234 -17.71 13.85 -3.52
C ILE A 234 -18.56 12.76 -2.87
N ALA A 235 -18.91 12.88 -1.58
CA ALA A 235 -19.72 11.89 -0.87
C ALA A 235 -21.08 11.66 -1.53
N ALA A 236 -21.68 12.71 -2.10
CA ALA A 236 -22.96 12.60 -2.81
C ALA A 236 -22.89 11.73 -4.09
N THR A 237 -21.70 11.50 -4.64
CA THR A 237 -21.47 10.61 -5.81
C THR A 237 -21.15 9.16 -5.42
N LEU A 238 -21.00 8.90 -4.14
CA LEU A 238 -20.55 7.60 -3.60
C LEU A 238 -21.72 6.83 -2.98
N PRO A 239 -21.55 5.54 -2.68
CA PRO A 239 -22.59 4.73 -2.04
C PRO A 239 -23.12 5.36 -0.75
N ALA A 240 -24.41 5.17 -0.50
CA ALA A 240 -25.03 5.60 0.74
C ALA A 240 -24.30 5.03 1.96
N GLY A 241 -24.15 5.84 3.02
CA GLY A 241 -23.37 5.47 4.19
C GLY A 241 -21.89 5.87 4.12
N THR A 242 -21.44 6.55 3.05
CA THR A 242 -20.13 7.17 3.02
C THR A 242 -20.07 8.32 4.02
N GLU A 243 -19.20 8.20 5.01
CA GLU A 243 -18.94 9.28 5.99
C GLU A 243 -17.86 10.24 5.45
N ARG A 244 -17.84 11.45 6.02
CA ARG A 244 -16.79 12.44 5.76
C ARG A 244 -16.33 13.12 7.02
N VAL A 245 -15.07 13.49 7.07
CA VAL A 245 -14.45 14.22 8.19
C VAL A 245 -13.43 15.21 7.65
N CYS A 246 -13.50 16.44 8.12
CA CYS A 246 -12.43 17.44 7.97
C CYS A 246 -11.63 17.51 9.27
N VAL A 247 -10.32 17.54 9.16
CA VAL A 247 -9.39 17.65 10.28
C VAL A 247 -8.45 18.81 9.99
N THR A 248 -8.11 19.59 11.02
CA THR A 248 -7.12 20.64 10.93
C THR A 248 -5.88 20.24 11.71
N ASP A 249 -4.75 20.12 11.04
CA ASP A 249 -3.47 19.71 11.65
C ASP A 249 -2.29 20.24 10.82
N MET A 250 -1.16 20.49 11.50
CA MET A 250 0.09 20.93 10.89
C MET A 250 0.76 19.82 10.05
N SER A 251 0.49 18.54 10.32
CA SER A 251 0.99 17.37 9.57
C SER A 251 -0.16 16.52 9.06
N VAL A 252 -0.33 16.50 7.75
CA VAL A 252 -1.37 15.67 7.10
C VAL A 252 -1.21 14.18 7.46
N ALA A 253 0.01 13.67 7.43
CA ALA A 253 0.26 12.26 7.73
C ALA A 253 -0.08 11.89 9.18
N ARG A 254 0.32 12.75 10.14
CA ARG A 254 -0.02 12.57 11.55
C ARG A 254 -1.53 12.57 11.75
N ALA A 255 -2.23 13.56 11.20
CA ALA A 255 -3.68 13.64 11.31
C ALA A 255 -4.39 12.37 10.80
N LEU A 256 -3.94 11.83 9.66
CA LEU A 256 -4.51 10.62 9.09
C LEU A 256 -4.24 9.38 9.97
N VAL A 257 -3.04 9.25 10.54
CA VAL A 257 -2.68 8.14 11.43
C VAL A 257 -3.47 8.20 12.73
N GLU A 258 -3.51 9.36 13.39
CA GLU A 258 -4.27 9.56 14.64
C GLU A 258 -5.77 9.36 14.45
N LEU A 259 -6.31 9.86 13.32
CA LEU A 259 -7.72 9.64 12.99
C LEU A 259 -8.02 8.17 12.74
N ALA A 260 -7.10 7.45 12.06
CA ALA A 260 -7.26 6.02 11.81
C ALA A 260 -7.32 5.21 13.11
N GLU A 261 -6.51 5.55 14.09
CA GLU A 261 -6.52 4.91 15.41
C GLU A 261 -7.79 5.26 16.20
N THR A 262 -8.14 6.55 16.26
CA THR A 262 -9.29 7.04 17.02
C THR A 262 -10.62 6.50 16.50
N ARG A 263 -10.77 6.45 15.17
CA ARG A 263 -11.98 5.95 14.48
C ARG A 263 -11.96 4.46 14.23
N LYS A 264 -10.92 3.74 14.69
CA LYS A 264 -10.73 2.29 14.45
C LYS A 264 -10.85 1.93 12.97
N VAL A 265 -10.18 2.69 12.14
CA VAL A 265 -10.17 2.51 10.69
C VAL A 265 -9.53 1.17 10.34
N GLY A 266 -10.15 0.44 9.42
CA GLY A 266 -9.66 -0.87 8.99
C GLY A 266 -8.52 -0.83 7.98
N ALA A 267 -8.48 0.23 7.15
CA ALA A 267 -7.39 0.51 6.22
C ALA A 267 -7.39 2.00 5.82
N ILE A 268 -6.22 2.52 5.40
CA ILE A 268 -6.04 3.89 4.89
C ILE A 268 -5.78 3.82 3.39
N ALA A 269 -6.56 4.54 2.58
CA ALA A 269 -6.41 4.62 1.13
C ALA A 269 -5.83 5.98 0.72
N LEU A 270 -4.72 5.96 -0.04
CA LEU A 270 -3.95 7.12 -0.44
C LEU A 270 -3.50 7.03 -1.90
N ALA A 271 -3.50 8.17 -2.62
CA ALA A 271 -2.72 8.31 -3.84
C ALA A 271 -1.26 8.69 -3.51
N THR A 272 -0.30 8.23 -4.32
CA THR A 272 1.12 8.51 -4.06
C THR A 272 1.52 9.96 -4.28
N HIS A 273 0.74 10.75 -5.03
CA HIS A 273 0.98 12.15 -5.32
C HIS A 273 -0.29 12.95 -5.07
N GLY A 274 -0.13 14.16 -4.54
CA GLY A 274 -1.16 15.15 -4.38
C GLY A 274 -0.80 16.40 -5.16
N ARG A 275 -1.18 17.58 -4.65
CA ARG A 275 -0.95 18.90 -5.27
C ARG A 275 0.49 19.23 -5.67
N GLY A 276 1.49 18.50 -5.16
CA GLY A 276 2.93 18.75 -5.39
C GLY A 276 3.54 18.08 -6.62
N GLY A 277 2.81 17.30 -7.39
CA GLY A 277 3.04 16.71 -8.73
C GLY A 277 4.43 16.47 -9.30
N PHE A 278 5.53 16.56 -8.55
CA PHE A 278 6.89 16.51 -9.10
C PHE A 278 7.72 15.31 -8.62
N LYS A 279 8.07 14.48 -9.57
CA LYS A 279 9.08 13.41 -9.68
C LYS A 279 8.49 12.00 -9.81
N ARG A 280 8.61 11.45 -11.01
CA ARG A 280 8.11 10.15 -11.48
C ARG A 280 8.55 8.90 -10.67
N PHE A 281 9.45 9.05 -9.70
CA PHE A 281 10.09 7.93 -8.98
C PHE A 281 10.09 8.06 -7.46
N MET A 282 9.25 8.93 -6.88
CA MET A 282 9.16 9.07 -5.42
C MET A 282 7.73 8.87 -4.94
N LEU A 283 7.58 8.12 -3.85
CA LEU A 283 6.37 8.15 -3.03
C LEU A 283 6.16 9.57 -2.52
N GLY A 284 4.94 10.10 -2.60
CA GLY A 284 4.63 11.41 -2.04
C GLY A 284 4.95 11.45 -0.53
N SER A 285 5.40 12.60 -0.02
CA SER A 285 5.83 12.74 1.38
C SER A 285 4.78 12.26 2.38
N VAL A 286 3.51 12.60 2.16
CA VAL A 286 2.40 12.16 3.03
C VAL A 286 2.23 10.65 2.97
N THR A 287 2.23 10.07 1.77
CA THR A 287 2.06 8.61 1.60
C THR A 287 3.21 7.85 2.24
N ASP A 288 4.45 8.28 2.04
CA ASP A 288 5.64 7.67 2.63
C ASP A 288 5.60 7.75 4.18
N GLU A 289 5.21 8.90 4.73
CA GLU A 289 5.09 9.11 6.17
C GLU A 289 3.96 8.26 6.77
N VAL A 290 2.78 8.19 6.13
CA VAL A 290 1.69 7.31 6.56
C VAL A 290 2.11 5.84 6.51
N ILE A 291 2.76 5.40 5.41
CA ILE A 291 3.23 4.02 5.32
C ILE A 291 4.27 3.70 6.42
N ARG A 292 5.06 4.65 6.87
CA ARG A 292 6.02 4.42 7.96
C ARG A 292 5.37 4.32 9.33
N HIS A 293 4.39 5.17 9.61
CA HIS A 293 3.89 5.37 10.97
C HIS A 293 2.55 4.68 11.26
N ALA A 294 1.71 4.44 10.24
CA ALA A 294 0.44 3.77 10.48
C ALA A 294 0.65 2.33 10.94
N THR A 295 -0.07 1.92 11.98
CA THR A 295 -0.22 0.52 12.38
C THR A 295 -1.27 -0.20 11.53
N THR A 296 -2.16 0.56 10.93
CA THR A 296 -3.23 0.13 10.04
C THR A 296 -2.71 -0.20 8.64
N PRO A 297 -3.23 -1.22 7.94
CA PRO A 297 -2.91 -1.49 6.54
C PRO A 297 -3.17 -0.28 5.64
N VAL A 298 -2.42 -0.18 4.54
CA VAL A 298 -2.52 0.97 3.63
C VAL A 298 -2.77 0.48 2.20
N LEU A 299 -3.81 1.02 1.56
CA LEU A 299 -4.09 0.86 0.13
C LEU A 299 -3.49 2.07 -0.61
N VAL A 300 -2.54 1.82 -1.48
CA VAL A 300 -1.82 2.85 -2.23
C VAL A 300 -2.13 2.72 -3.71
N TYR A 301 -2.44 3.82 -4.34
CA TYR A 301 -2.57 3.89 -5.80
C TYR A 301 -1.68 4.99 -6.37
N ARG A 302 -1.02 4.69 -7.46
CA ARG A 302 -0.20 5.64 -8.22
C ARG A 302 -0.92 6.01 -9.51
N PRO A 303 -1.56 7.18 -9.57
CA PRO A 303 -2.17 7.65 -10.81
C PRO A 303 -1.12 7.83 -11.91
N THR A 304 -1.43 7.38 -13.12
CA THR A 304 -0.63 7.67 -14.31
C THR A 304 -1.06 9.02 -14.90
N GLU A 305 -0.12 9.77 -15.47
CA GLU A 305 -0.43 11.02 -16.17
C GLU A 305 -1.44 10.72 -17.30
N GLY A 306 -2.65 11.27 -17.20
CA GLY A 306 -3.71 11.09 -18.20
C GLY A 306 -4.88 10.20 -17.77
N ALA A 307 -4.95 9.79 -16.49
CA ALA A 307 -6.12 9.11 -15.94
C ALA A 307 -7.16 10.10 -15.40
#